data_807fbd698a0945cd24f1cde6fdf894df
#
_entry.id   807fbd698a0945cd24f1cde6fdf894df
#
_cell.length_a   1.000
_cell.length_b   1.000
_cell.length_c   1.000
_cell.angle_alpha   90.00
_cell.angle_beta   90.00
_cell.angle_gamma   90.00
#
_symmetry.space_group_name_H-M   'P 1'
#
loop_
_entity.id
_entity.type
_entity.pdbx_description
1 polymer ?
#
loop_
_entity_poly.entity_id
_entity_poly.type
_entity_poly.pdbx_seq_one_letter_code
_entity_poly.pdbx_strand_id
1 'polypeptide(L)'
;MRARLFWGSACLVAYTYLAFPALVLLRGLLRPAPFRSDDITPTVSLLIAAYNERASIRAKIENCLALDYPSGQLEIVVASDGSDDGTDEIVRDHVAPNVRLLSLPRGGKAAALEAAVAASSGEILVFSDANSAFAVDAVRALVRPFADPHIGGVAGNQRYLSGAGADGAAVGEHAYWNFDRALKQAESRAGSTISATGAIYAIRRSLFRGVPIGVTDDFAVSTSVIAQGHRLVFAADAVAWEAVSSAGGTEWGRKVRIITRGLRGVHERRGLLNPARYGFYSVQLLSHKLLRRLMGVPLLIMALMAPSLWRHGNVYRLATVAQGAMYALGIAGLLLGKRGIGRHRLLAAPGFFVMANAAAMAAAWNVIRGRRIDRWEPVRPPSSPDEEHG
;
A
#
# COMPACT_ATOMS: atom_id res chain seq x y z
N MET A 1 -15.03 -9.90 34.99
CA MET A 1 -14.66 -10.34 33.65
C MET A 1 -14.98 -9.30 32.57
N ARG A 2 -16.24 -8.82 32.42
CA ARG A 2 -16.66 -7.84 31.40
C ARG A 2 -15.86 -6.54 31.41
N ALA A 3 -15.61 -5.93 32.57
CA ALA A 3 -14.78 -4.71 32.68
C ALA A 3 -13.33 -4.94 32.23
N ARG A 4 -12.74 -6.09 32.55
CA ARG A 4 -11.38 -6.44 32.09
C ARG A 4 -11.31 -6.58 30.56
N LEU A 5 -12.32 -7.19 29.93
CA LEU A 5 -12.40 -7.30 28.47
C LEU A 5 -12.56 -5.92 27.83
N PHE A 6 -13.41 -5.06 28.37
CA PHE A 6 -13.59 -3.70 27.90
C PHE A 6 -12.27 -2.91 27.96
N TRP A 7 -11.64 -2.84 29.14
CA TRP A 7 -10.41 -2.06 29.31
C TRP A 7 -9.21 -2.64 28.55
N GLY A 8 -9.06 -3.97 28.49
CA GLY A 8 -8.04 -4.59 27.68
C GLY A 8 -8.17 -4.24 26.20
N SER A 9 -9.42 -4.27 25.68
CA SER A 9 -9.71 -3.85 24.30
C SER A 9 -9.49 -2.35 24.09
N ALA A 10 -9.91 -1.51 25.04
CA ALA A 10 -9.71 -0.06 24.98
C ALA A 10 -8.22 0.30 25.00
N CYS A 11 -7.42 -0.35 25.85
CA CYS A 11 -5.96 -0.18 25.88
C CYS A 11 -5.31 -0.60 24.56
N LEU A 12 -5.75 -1.72 23.95
CA LEU A 12 -5.20 -2.19 22.68
C LEU A 12 -5.54 -1.23 21.52
N VAL A 13 -6.77 -0.69 21.49
CA VAL A 13 -7.19 0.32 20.52
C VAL A 13 -6.39 1.61 20.72
N ALA A 14 -6.28 2.12 21.95
CA ALA A 14 -5.51 3.31 22.27
C ALA A 14 -4.01 3.13 21.95
N TYR A 15 -3.44 1.96 22.25
CA TYR A 15 -2.07 1.63 21.86
C TYR A 15 -1.90 1.76 20.35
N THR A 16 -2.75 1.11 19.57
CA THR A 16 -2.57 0.98 18.13
C THR A 16 -2.76 2.30 17.39
N TYR A 17 -3.73 3.14 17.80
CA TYR A 17 -4.04 4.37 17.09
C TYR A 17 -3.40 5.63 17.68
N LEU A 18 -2.96 5.61 18.96
CA LEU A 18 -2.38 6.76 19.63
C LEU A 18 -0.95 6.50 20.13
N ALA A 19 -0.76 5.49 21.01
CA ALA A 19 0.51 5.28 21.66
C ALA A 19 1.61 4.82 20.68
N PHE A 20 1.31 3.92 19.78
CA PHE A 20 2.29 3.44 18.80
C PHE A 20 2.75 4.54 17.83
N PRO A 21 1.87 5.33 17.15
CA PRO A 21 2.31 6.47 16.35
C PRO A 21 3.12 7.49 17.14
N ALA A 22 2.71 7.80 18.38
CA ALA A 22 3.47 8.69 19.27
C ALA A 22 4.86 8.12 19.61
N LEU A 23 4.95 6.82 19.88
CA LEU A 23 6.22 6.12 20.13
C LEU A 23 7.17 6.20 18.93
N VAL A 24 6.65 5.99 17.72
CA VAL A 24 7.42 6.10 16.46
C VAL A 24 7.95 7.53 16.28
N LEU A 25 7.08 8.53 16.44
CA LEU A 25 7.46 9.95 16.36
C LEU A 25 8.53 10.30 17.39
N LEU A 26 8.30 9.94 18.65
CA LEU A 26 9.23 10.20 19.74
C LEU A 26 10.58 9.52 19.50
N ARG A 27 10.57 8.27 19.05
CA ARG A 27 11.81 7.56 18.70
C ARG A 27 12.54 8.24 17.55
N GLY A 28 11.84 8.67 16.49
CA GLY A 28 12.44 9.38 15.37
C GLY A 28 13.03 10.74 15.74
N LEU A 29 12.51 11.36 16.83
CA LEU A 29 13.04 12.61 17.39
C LEU A 29 14.23 12.38 18.33
N LEU A 30 14.13 11.39 19.25
CA LEU A 30 15.14 11.16 20.29
C LEU A 30 16.31 10.30 19.82
N ARG A 31 16.08 9.40 18.87
CA ARG A 31 17.08 8.47 18.32
C ARG A 31 16.95 8.41 16.80
N PRO A 32 17.17 9.52 16.10
CA PRO A 32 17.10 9.53 14.63
C PRO A 32 18.18 8.61 14.06
N ALA A 33 17.82 7.94 12.98
CA ALA A 33 18.72 7.12 12.18
C ALA A 33 18.92 7.78 10.81
N PRO A 34 19.77 8.82 10.71
CA PRO A 34 20.04 9.48 9.45
C PRO A 34 20.68 8.50 8.47
N PHE A 35 20.66 8.84 7.20
CA PHE A 35 21.35 8.14 6.13
C PHE A 35 21.90 9.16 5.13
N ARG A 36 22.94 8.76 4.43
CA ARG A 36 23.53 9.58 3.38
C ARG A 36 22.60 9.61 2.17
N SER A 37 22.41 10.77 1.59
CA SER A 37 21.56 10.99 0.42
C SER A 37 22.24 12.01 -0.48
N ASP A 38 22.83 11.51 -1.59
CA ASP A 38 23.59 12.33 -2.54
C ASP A 38 22.98 12.21 -3.93
N ASP A 39 23.28 13.16 -4.79
CA ASP A 39 22.86 13.13 -6.19
C ASP A 39 23.73 12.15 -6.98
N ILE A 40 23.32 10.88 -6.97
CA ILE A 40 23.96 9.78 -7.68
C ILE A 40 23.09 9.35 -8.86
N THR A 41 23.72 8.77 -9.88
CA THR A 41 23.04 8.29 -11.09
C THR A 41 23.44 6.85 -11.43
N PRO A 42 23.12 5.85 -10.55
CA PRO A 42 23.36 4.45 -10.87
C PRO A 42 22.52 4.00 -12.06
N THR A 43 22.86 2.87 -12.67
CA THR A 43 22.00 2.26 -13.69
C THR A 43 20.68 1.78 -13.06
N VAL A 44 19.56 2.15 -13.68
CA VAL A 44 18.21 1.87 -13.19
C VAL A 44 17.44 1.04 -14.19
N SER A 45 16.75 0.00 -13.71
CA SER A 45 15.72 -0.69 -14.46
C SER A 45 14.36 -0.35 -13.87
N LEU A 46 13.53 0.37 -14.63
CA LEU A 46 12.13 0.65 -14.29
C LEU A 46 11.25 -0.50 -14.78
N LEU A 47 10.69 -1.25 -13.86
CA LEU A 47 9.96 -2.49 -14.10
C LEU A 47 8.45 -2.25 -13.94
N ILE A 48 7.68 -2.54 -14.97
CA ILE A 48 6.23 -2.35 -15.04
C ILE A 48 5.59 -3.69 -15.39
N ALA A 49 4.81 -4.26 -14.46
CA ALA A 49 3.95 -5.40 -14.77
C ALA A 49 2.60 -4.90 -15.28
N ALA A 50 2.19 -5.36 -16.45
CA ALA A 50 0.94 -5.00 -17.09
C ALA A 50 0.08 -6.23 -17.37
N TYR A 51 -1.24 -6.11 -17.17
CA TYR A 51 -2.24 -7.09 -17.61
C TYR A 51 -3.51 -6.35 -18.01
N ASN A 52 -3.76 -6.32 -19.32
CA ASN A 52 -4.92 -5.63 -19.86
C ASN A 52 -5.00 -4.16 -19.42
N GLU A 53 -3.94 -3.42 -19.71
CA GLU A 53 -3.73 -2.02 -19.30
C GLU A 53 -3.79 -1.07 -20.54
N ARG A 54 -4.55 -1.44 -21.59
CA ARG A 54 -4.71 -0.63 -22.81
C ARG A 54 -4.98 0.85 -22.52
N ALA A 55 -5.84 1.12 -21.52
CA ALA A 55 -6.26 2.48 -21.20
C ALA A 55 -5.16 3.33 -20.55
N SER A 56 -4.17 2.70 -19.89
CA SER A 56 -3.16 3.39 -19.06
C SER A 56 -1.73 3.29 -19.62
N ILE A 57 -1.42 2.21 -20.37
CA ILE A 57 -0.04 1.88 -20.70
C ILE A 57 0.65 2.92 -21.59
N ARG A 58 -0.08 3.55 -22.55
CA ARG A 58 0.47 4.61 -23.40
C ARG A 58 0.97 5.79 -22.54
N ALA A 59 0.09 6.34 -21.73
CA ALA A 59 0.42 7.46 -20.84
C ALA A 59 1.56 7.10 -19.87
N LYS A 60 1.61 5.83 -19.42
CA LYS A 60 2.69 5.33 -18.57
C LYS A 60 4.03 5.36 -19.26
N ILE A 61 4.14 4.87 -20.49
CA ILE A 61 5.39 4.88 -21.26
C ILE A 61 5.84 6.31 -21.53
N GLU A 62 4.93 7.18 -22.00
CA GLU A 62 5.21 8.60 -22.23
C GLU A 62 5.72 9.30 -20.96
N ASN A 63 5.09 9.02 -19.81
CA ASN A 63 5.54 9.52 -18.51
C ASN A 63 6.95 9.00 -18.14
N CYS A 64 7.24 7.74 -18.39
CA CYS A 64 8.55 7.15 -18.11
C CYS A 64 9.65 7.72 -19.02
N LEU A 65 9.34 8.02 -20.27
CA LEU A 65 10.27 8.65 -21.23
C LEU A 65 10.55 10.12 -20.91
N ALA A 66 9.64 10.79 -20.22
CA ALA A 66 9.78 12.19 -19.78
C ALA A 66 10.51 12.35 -18.43
N LEU A 67 10.99 11.25 -17.81
CA LEU A 67 11.70 11.32 -16.53
C LEU A 67 13.06 12.00 -16.67
N ASP A 68 13.39 12.87 -15.72
CA ASP A 68 14.71 13.48 -15.59
C ASP A 68 15.72 12.46 -15.03
N TYR A 69 16.26 11.65 -15.92
CA TYR A 69 17.33 10.71 -15.61
C TYR A 69 18.32 10.60 -16.78
N PRO A 70 19.64 10.42 -16.56
CA PRO A 70 20.61 10.39 -17.65
C PRO A 70 20.26 9.34 -18.69
N SER A 71 20.29 9.76 -19.97
CA SER A 71 20.09 8.85 -21.10
C SER A 71 21.15 7.75 -21.09
N GLY A 72 20.73 6.50 -21.30
CA GLY A 72 21.61 5.33 -21.21
C GLY A 72 21.80 4.74 -19.82
N GLN A 73 21.30 5.38 -18.76
CA GLN A 73 21.29 4.81 -17.40
C GLN A 73 19.91 4.41 -16.92
N LEU A 74 18.86 4.61 -17.72
CA LEU A 74 17.47 4.19 -17.43
C LEU A 74 16.97 3.26 -18.54
N GLU A 75 16.73 2.02 -18.21
CA GLU A 75 15.94 1.09 -19.03
C GLU A 75 14.53 0.93 -18.47
N ILE A 76 13.55 0.78 -19.35
CA ILE A 76 12.14 0.57 -19.03
C ILE A 76 11.75 -0.82 -19.53
N VAL A 77 11.31 -1.69 -18.64
CA VAL A 77 10.90 -3.05 -18.98
C VAL A 77 9.42 -3.21 -18.65
N VAL A 78 8.60 -3.37 -19.67
CA VAL A 78 7.18 -3.67 -19.56
C VAL A 78 6.99 -5.19 -19.69
N ALA A 79 6.59 -5.84 -18.60
CA ALA A 79 6.25 -7.26 -18.60
C ALA A 79 4.73 -7.44 -18.68
N SER A 80 4.25 -7.80 -19.86
CA SER A 80 2.83 -8.06 -20.14
C SER A 80 2.51 -9.50 -19.79
N ASP A 81 1.60 -9.71 -18.83
CA ASP A 81 1.20 -10.99 -18.26
C ASP A 81 0.02 -11.60 -19.02
N GLY A 82 0.20 -11.86 -20.34
CA GLY A 82 -0.84 -12.44 -21.18
C GLY A 82 -1.99 -11.48 -21.46
N SER A 83 -1.70 -10.22 -21.79
CA SER A 83 -2.73 -9.25 -22.20
C SER A 83 -3.35 -9.62 -23.53
N ASP A 84 -4.67 -9.39 -23.67
CA ASP A 84 -5.48 -9.68 -24.86
C ASP A 84 -6.31 -8.47 -25.33
N ASP A 85 -6.04 -7.27 -24.77
CA ASP A 85 -6.78 -6.04 -25.04
C ASP A 85 -6.06 -5.02 -25.95
N GLY A 86 -4.92 -5.39 -26.52
CA GLY A 86 -4.09 -4.50 -27.33
C GLY A 86 -3.02 -3.75 -26.53
N THR A 87 -2.78 -4.10 -25.25
CA THR A 87 -1.69 -3.53 -24.43
C THR A 87 -0.33 -3.73 -25.10
N ASP A 88 -0.03 -4.92 -25.59
CA ASP A 88 1.27 -5.27 -26.19
C ASP A 88 1.56 -4.48 -27.45
N GLU A 89 0.54 -4.28 -28.29
CA GLU A 89 0.61 -3.49 -29.53
C GLU A 89 1.00 -2.05 -29.21
N ILE A 90 0.34 -1.44 -28.22
CA ILE A 90 0.64 -0.08 -27.79
C ILE A 90 2.10 0.06 -27.34
N VAL A 91 2.62 -0.92 -26.59
CA VAL A 91 4.01 -0.88 -26.14
C VAL A 91 4.98 -1.03 -27.30
N ARG A 92 4.69 -1.93 -28.30
CA ARG A 92 5.52 -2.10 -29.50
C ARG A 92 5.56 -0.86 -30.38
N ASP A 93 4.46 -0.13 -30.47
CA ASP A 93 4.36 1.11 -31.26
C ASP A 93 5.19 2.26 -30.65
N HIS A 94 5.52 2.18 -29.35
CA HIS A 94 6.35 3.17 -28.68
C HIS A 94 7.85 2.77 -28.78
N VAL A 95 8.41 2.88 -29.98
CA VAL A 95 9.81 2.53 -30.26
C VAL A 95 10.74 3.55 -29.62
N ALA A 96 11.36 3.17 -28.49
CA ALA A 96 12.45 3.91 -27.88
C ALA A 96 13.57 2.93 -27.52
N PRO A 97 14.86 3.29 -27.70
CA PRO A 97 15.97 2.37 -27.48
C PRO A 97 16.05 1.76 -26.07
N ASN A 98 15.49 2.47 -25.11
CA ASN A 98 15.50 2.08 -23.69
C ASN A 98 14.17 1.47 -23.21
N VAL A 99 13.20 1.23 -24.10
CA VAL A 99 11.92 0.56 -23.78
C VAL A 99 11.92 -0.87 -24.33
N ARG A 100 11.64 -1.83 -23.48
CA ARG A 100 11.56 -3.24 -23.83
C ARG A 100 10.22 -3.84 -23.39
N LEU A 101 9.54 -4.52 -24.30
CA LEU A 101 8.37 -5.34 -24.00
C LEU A 101 8.79 -6.80 -23.80
N LEU A 102 8.26 -7.42 -22.75
CA LEU A 102 8.25 -8.87 -22.53
C LEU A 102 6.81 -9.34 -22.59
N SER A 103 6.41 -9.96 -23.72
CA SER A 103 5.10 -10.62 -23.84
C SER A 103 5.19 -12.01 -23.23
N LEU A 104 4.48 -12.24 -22.14
CA LEU A 104 4.54 -13.45 -21.33
C LEU A 104 3.20 -14.19 -21.37
N PRO A 105 3.18 -15.52 -21.20
CA PRO A 105 1.94 -16.23 -20.93
C PRO A 105 1.38 -15.80 -19.56
N ARG A 106 0.06 -15.95 -19.36
CA ARG A 106 -0.63 -15.58 -18.12
C ARG A 106 -0.09 -16.36 -16.91
N GLY A 107 0.74 -15.71 -16.06
CA GLY A 107 1.37 -16.29 -14.88
C GLY A 107 1.12 -15.51 -13.58
N GLY A 108 0.54 -14.31 -13.69
CA GLY A 108 0.29 -13.40 -12.59
C GLY A 108 1.43 -12.39 -12.37
N LYS A 109 1.13 -11.29 -11.67
CA LYS A 109 2.04 -10.15 -11.46
C LYS A 109 3.42 -10.57 -10.92
N ALA A 110 3.48 -11.55 -10.01
CA ALA A 110 4.73 -12.03 -9.44
C ALA A 110 5.65 -12.62 -10.52
N ALA A 111 5.14 -13.51 -11.38
CA ALA A 111 5.89 -14.10 -12.48
C ALA A 111 6.33 -13.05 -13.51
N ALA A 112 5.46 -12.08 -13.83
CA ALA A 112 5.80 -10.98 -14.72
C ALA A 112 6.94 -10.11 -14.17
N LEU A 113 6.92 -9.78 -12.87
CA LEU A 113 7.99 -9.03 -12.22
C LEU A 113 9.31 -9.82 -12.16
N GLU A 114 9.26 -11.13 -11.88
CA GLU A 114 10.45 -11.97 -11.89
C GLU A 114 11.09 -12.04 -13.28
N ALA A 115 10.27 -12.20 -14.34
CA ALA A 115 10.74 -12.15 -15.74
C ALA A 115 11.33 -10.79 -16.08
N ALA A 116 10.69 -9.69 -15.64
CA ALA A 116 11.20 -8.34 -15.85
C ALA A 116 12.58 -8.15 -15.18
N VAL A 117 12.74 -8.60 -13.94
CA VAL A 117 14.05 -8.55 -13.23
C VAL A 117 15.09 -9.38 -13.95
N ALA A 118 14.75 -10.59 -14.40
CA ALA A 118 15.70 -11.47 -15.11
C ALA A 118 16.16 -10.88 -16.46
N ALA A 119 15.27 -10.14 -17.15
CA ALA A 119 15.57 -9.52 -18.43
C ALA A 119 16.22 -8.14 -18.33
N SER A 120 16.33 -7.57 -17.14
CA SER A 120 16.86 -6.23 -16.90
C SER A 120 18.31 -6.24 -16.41
N SER A 121 19.03 -5.11 -16.44
CA SER A 121 20.47 -5.00 -16.18
C SER A 121 20.86 -3.99 -15.10
N GLY A 122 19.98 -3.04 -14.76
CA GLY A 122 20.28 -1.92 -13.86
C GLY A 122 20.68 -2.37 -12.45
N GLU A 123 21.56 -1.63 -11.79
CA GLU A 123 21.97 -1.85 -10.39
C GLU A 123 20.82 -1.65 -9.42
N ILE A 124 19.96 -0.69 -9.72
CA ILE A 124 18.75 -0.39 -8.93
C ILE A 124 17.50 -0.83 -9.72
N LEU A 125 16.66 -1.60 -9.07
CA LEU A 125 15.35 -1.99 -9.59
C LEU A 125 14.31 -1.01 -9.07
N VAL A 126 13.62 -0.30 -9.95
CA VAL A 126 12.46 0.54 -9.64
C VAL A 126 11.20 -0.17 -10.10
N PHE A 127 10.24 -0.33 -9.22
CA PHE A 127 8.98 -0.99 -9.49
C PHE A 127 7.85 0.03 -9.58
N SER A 128 6.95 -0.17 -10.53
CA SER A 128 5.80 0.70 -10.75
C SER A 128 4.59 -0.06 -11.24
N ASP A 129 3.40 0.36 -10.79
CA ASP A 129 2.14 -0.07 -11.39
C ASP A 129 1.93 0.65 -12.74
N ALA A 130 1.24 0.00 -13.68
CA ALA A 130 1.00 0.51 -15.03
C ALA A 130 0.07 1.74 -15.06
N ASN A 131 -0.76 1.92 -14.01
CA ASN A 131 -1.71 3.03 -13.88
C ASN A 131 -1.20 4.19 -13.00
N SER A 132 0.07 4.19 -12.60
CA SER A 132 0.68 5.25 -11.80
C SER A 132 1.56 6.18 -12.65
N ALA A 133 1.45 7.50 -12.44
CA ALA A 133 2.27 8.51 -13.09
C ALA A 133 3.35 9.03 -12.14
N PHE A 134 4.59 9.08 -12.56
CA PHE A 134 5.71 9.58 -11.77
C PHE A 134 5.91 11.10 -11.95
N ALA A 135 6.36 11.78 -10.90
CA ALA A 135 6.96 13.10 -11.03
C ALA A 135 8.21 13.02 -11.90
N VAL A 136 8.52 14.08 -12.62
CA VAL A 136 9.67 14.10 -13.56
C VAL A 136 10.98 13.74 -12.85
N ASP A 137 11.16 14.15 -11.61
CA ASP A 137 12.34 13.92 -10.77
C ASP A 137 12.22 12.68 -9.84
N ALA A 138 11.12 11.91 -9.93
CA ALA A 138 10.84 10.83 -8.99
C ALA A 138 11.92 9.75 -8.94
N VAL A 139 12.53 9.38 -10.07
CA VAL A 139 13.61 8.38 -10.12
C VAL A 139 14.86 8.92 -9.45
N ARG A 140 15.24 10.19 -9.70
CA ARG A 140 16.35 10.84 -8.97
C ARG A 140 16.12 10.82 -7.47
N ALA A 141 14.93 11.19 -7.02
CA ALA A 141 14.57 11.18 -5.60
C ALA A 141 14.63 9.77 -4.99
N LEU A 142 14.24 8.72 -5.74
CA LEU A 142 14.32 7.33 -5.29
C LEU A 142 15.77 6.84 -5.16
N VAL A 143 16.67 7.26 -6.04
CA VAL A 143 18.04 6.70 -6.07
C VAL A 143 18.99 7.38 -5.10
N ARG A 144 18.78 8.66 -4.75
CA ARG A 144 19.65 9.42 -3.83
C ARG A 144 19.99 8.69 -2.52
N PRO A 145 19.05 8.01 -1.82
CA PRO A 145 19.36 7.29 -0.59
C PRO A 145 20.32 6.11 -0.76
N PHE A 146 20.45 5.56 -1.97
CA PHE A 146 21.40 4.46 -2.24
C PHE A 146 22.88 4.90 -2.24
N ALA A 147 23.16 6.19 -2.07
CA ALA A 147 24.51 6.66 -1.74
C ALA A 147 25.01 6.10 -0.39
N ASP A 148 24.08 5.69 0.49
CA ASP A 148 24.40 4.97 1.71
C ASP A 148 24.34 3.45 1.46
N PRO A 149 25.44 2.69 1.67
CA PRO A 149 25.47 1.25 1.44
C PRO A 149 24.54 0.46 2.37
N HIS A 150 24.14 1.02 3.51
CA HIS A 150 23.18 0.37 4.43
C HIS A 150 21.73 0.47 3.93
N ILE A 151 21.45 1.36 2.97
CA ILE A 151 20.13 1.46 2.36
C ILE A 151 20.02 0.42 1.24
N GLY A 152 19.15 -0.55 1.45
CA GLY A 152 18.87 -1.61 0.48
C GLY A 152 17.59 -1.38 -0.31
N GLY A 153 16.69 -0.52 0.20
CA GLY A 153 15.42 -0.19 -0.47
C GLY A 153 14.90 1.19 -0.11
N VAL A 154 14.11 1.75 -1.01
CA VAL A 154 13.46 3.07 -0.88
C VAL A 154 12.00 2.95 -1.27
N ALA A 155 11.10 3.29 -0.36
CA ALA A 155 9.69 3.44 -0.61
C ALA A 155 9.40 4.87 -1.07
N GLY A 156 8.74 5.04 -2.20
CA GLY A 156 8.31 6.34 -2.67
C GLY A 156 6.95 6.77 -2.09
N ASN A 157 6.53 7.94 -2.50
CA ASN A 157 5.36 8.67 -1.99
C ASN A 157 4.20 8.57 -2.98
N GLN A 158 3.38 7.55 -2.82
CA GLN A 158 2.15 7.40 -3.59
C GLN A 158 1.14 8.47 -3.15
N ARG A 159 0.57 9.19 -4.13
CA ARG A 159 -0.52 10.16 -3.94
C ARG A 159 -1.69 9.81 -4.83
N TYR A 160 -2.90 10.06 -4.34
CA TYR A 160 -4.10 9.87 -5.14
C TYR A 160 -4.55 11.19 -5.75
N LEU A 161 -4.85 11.16 -7.05
CA LEU A 161 -5.46 12.29 -7.73
C LEU A 161 -6.94 12.33 -7.33
N SER A 162 -7.36 13.46 -6.77
CA SER A 162 -8.78 13.70 -6.50
C SER A 162 -9.48 13.99 -7.85
N GLY A 163 -10.31 13.07 -8.33
CA GLY A 163 -11.19 13.33 -9.46
C GLY A 163 -12.20 14.45 -9.12
N ALA A 164 -12.59 15.26 -10.10
CA ALA A 164 -13.70 16.17 -9.95
C ALA A 164 -14.95 15.35 -9.61
N GLY A 165 -15.47 15.48 -8.38
CA GLY A 165 -16.59 14.68 -7.86
C GLY A 165 -16.20 13.61 -6.83
N ALA A 166 -15.03 13.74 -6.19
CA ALA A 166 -14.57 12.83 -5.15
C ALA A 166 -15.67 12.58 -4.09
N ASP A 167 -16.11 11.33 -3.98
CA ASP A 167 -17.11 10.89 -3.01
C ASP A 167 -16.57 11.06 -1.59
N GLY A 168 -17.46 11.19 -0.60
CA GLY A 168 -17.05 11.31 0.80
C GLY A 168 -16.18 10.15 1.30
N ALA A 169 -16.24 8.97 0.68
CA ALA A 169 -15.30 7.88 0.88
C ALA A 169 -13.86 8.30 0.53
N ALA A 170 -13.67 9.10 -0.50
CA ALA A 170 -12.38 9.65 -0.89
C ALA A 170 -11.80 10.59 0.19
N VAL A 171 -12.64 11.35 0.91
CA VAL A 171 -12.18 12.23 2.01
C VAL A 171 -11.60 11.41 3.16
N GLY A 172 -12.27 10.33 3.56
CA GLY A 172 -11.77 9.41 4.59
C GLY A 172 -10.49 8.67 4.15
N GLU A 173 -10.43 8.30 2.88
CA GLU A 173 -9.28 7.66 2.28
C GLU A 173 -8.08 8.60 2.20
N HIS A 174 -8.26 9.86 1.81
CA HIS A 174 -7.21 10.89 1.81
C HIS A 174 -6.63 11.13 3.20
N ALA A 175 -7.48 11.25 4.23
CA ALA A 175 -7.02 11.41 5.61
C ALA A 175 -6.21 10.20 6.08
N TYR A 176 -6.65 8.99 5.74
CA TYR A 176 -5.94 7.75 6.01
C TYR A 176 -4.55 7.73 5.34
N TRP A 177 -4.46 8.07 4.07
CA TRP A 177 -3.21 8.07 3.32
C TRP A 177 -2.24 9.15 3.80
N ASN A 178 -2.74 10.33 4.17
CA ASN A 178 -1.92 11.38 4.78
C ASN A 178 -1.32 10.92 6.11
N PHE A 179 -2.11 10.27 6.94
CA PHE A 179 -1.64 9.68 8.20
C PHE A 179 -0.61 8.56 7.96
N ASP A 180 -0.89 7.64 7.04
CA ASP A 180 0.02 6.51 6.71
C ASP A 180 1.37 7.03 6.18
N ARG A 181 1.36 8.06 5.32
CA ARG A 181 2.56 8.73 4.81
C ARG A 181 3.37 9.39 5.92
N ALA A 182 2.72 10.15 6.80
CA ALA A 182 3.39 10.79 7.94
C ALA A 182 4.02 9.74 8.87
N LEU A 183 3.31 8.63 9.10
CA LEU A 183 3.83 7.53 9.92
C LEU A 183 5.01 6.84 9.24
N LYS A 184 4.96 6.55 7.92
CA LYS A 184 6.09 5.99 7.16
C LYS A 184 7.34 6.89 7.21
N GLN A 185 7.14 8.21 7.14
CA GLN A 185 8.23 9.17 7.27
C GLN A 185 8.86 9.14 8.67
N ALA A 186 8.05 9.07 9.72
CA ALA A 186 8.52 8.94 11.09
C ALA A 186 9.23 7.59 11.33
N GLU A 187 8.69 6.49 10.79
CA GLU A 187 9.31 5.16 10.82
C GLU A 187 10.68 5.16 10.14
N SER A 188 10.80 5.77 8.96
CA SER A 188 12.05 5.91 8.22
C SER A 188 13.10 6.67 9.04
N ARG A 189 12.69 7.76 9.73
CA ARG A 189 13.56 8.50 10.66
C ARG A 189 13.97 7.66 11.86
N ALA A 190 13.09 6.79 12.36
CA ALA A 190 13.36 5.92 13.50
C ALA A 190 14.20 4.66 13.14
N GLY A 191 14.46 4.43 11.85
CA GLY A 191 15.22 3.29 11.34
C GLY A 191 14.80 2.87 9.94
N SER A 192 13.73 2.13 9.81
CA SER A 192 13.17 1.70 8.53
C SER A 192 11.68 1.94 8.47
N THR A 193 11.16 2.31 7.30
CA THR A 193 9.71 2.33 7.07
C THR A 193 9.16 0.91 6.98
N ILE A 194 7.87 0.75 7.22
CA ILE A 194 7.23 -0.56 7.40
C ILE A 194 7.23 -1.40 6.11
N SER A 195 6.98 -0.79 4.97
CA SER A 195 6.98 -1.42 3.63
C SER A 195 6.81 -0.35 2.56
N ALA A 196 7.10 -0.70 1.32
CA ALA A 196 6.75 0.10 0.16
C ALA A 196 5.25 0.02 -0.19
N THR A 197 4.86 0.74 -1.25
CA THR A 197 3.59 0.65 -1.96
C THR A 197 3.87 0.33 -3.41
N GLY A 198 2.97 -0.39 -4.10
CA GLY A 198 3.17 -0.89 -5.46
C GLY A 198 3.37 0.20 -6.51
N ALA A 199 2.82 1.40 -6.27
CA ALA A 199 2.89 2.51 -7.23
C ALA A 199 4.31 2.98 -7.51
N ILE A 200 5.20 3.00 -6.50
CA ILE A 200 6.58 3.49 -6.63
C ILE A 200 7.47 3.01 -5.48
N TYR A 201 8.50 2.22 -5.80
CA TYR A 201 9.57 1.86 -4.86
C TYR A 201 10.80 1.35 -5.60
N ALA A 202 11.93 1.32 -4.91
CA ALA A 202 13.19 0.83 -5.45
C ALA A 202 13.93 -0.07 -4.47
N ILE A 203 14.73 -1.01 -4.98
CA ILE A 203 15.66 -1.83 -4.21
C ILE A 203 16.99 -2.00 -4.97
N ARG A 204 18.06 -2.32 -4.24
CA ARG A 204 19.28 -2.85 -4.89
C ARG A 204 18.95 -4.20 -5.54
N ARG A 205 19.37 -4.39 -6.80
CA ARG A 205 19.18 -5.65 -7.53
C ARG A 205 19.71 -6.86 -6.75
N SER A 206 20.88 -6.73 -6.12
CA SER A 206 21.52 -7.81 -5.34
C SER A 206 20.66 -8.32 -4.19
N LEU A 207 19.66 -7.54 -3.74
CA LEU A 207 18.75 -7.89 -2.65
C LEU A 207 17.40 -8.44 -3.12
N PHE A 208 17.17 -8.53 -4.43
CA PHE A 208 15.96 -9.17 -4.95
C PHE A 208 15.95 -10.68 -4.65
N ARG A 209 14.84 -11.21 -4.15
CA ARG A 209 14.69 -12.63 -3.76
C ARG A 209 13.38 -13.23 -4.27
N GLY A 210 12.89 -12.73 -5.41
CA GLY A 210 11.61 -13.16 -5.96
C GLY A 210 10.39 -12.63 -5.21
N VAL A 211 9.21 -12.98 -5.73
CA VAL A 211 7.90 -12.58 -5.19
C VAL A 211 7.11 -13.83 -4.85
N PRO A 212 6.87 -14.14 -3.57
CA PRO A 212 6.07 -15.31 -3.18
C PRO A 212 4.62 -15.20 -3.70
N ILE A 213 4.08 -16.32 -4.17
CA ILE A 213 2.70 -16.41 -4.67
C ILE A 213 1.71 -16.10 -3.53
N GLY A 214 0.67 -15.30 -3.84
CA GLY A 214 -0.39 -14.98 -2.87
C GLY A 214 -0.03 -13.91 -1.85
N VAL A 215 1.10 -13.23 -2.02
CA VAL A 215 1.55 -12.07 -1.22
C VAL A 215 1.52 -10.83 -2.11
N THR A 216 1.43 -9.64 -1.54
CA THR A 216 1.62 -8.40 -2.29
C THR A 216 3.11 -8.22 -2.60
N ASP A 217 3.42 -7.94 -3.87
CA ASP A 217 4.79 -7.80 -4.38
C ASP A 217 5.56 -6.69 -3.65
N ASP A 218 4.95 -5.53 -3.47
CA ASP A 218 5.49 -4.39 -2.76
C ASP A 218 5.95 -4.74 -1.33
N PHE A 219 5.09 -5.44 -0.58
CA PHE A 219 5.43 -5.89 0.78
C PHE A 219 6.53 -6.96 0.75
N ALA A 220 6.41 -7.98 -0.11
CA ALA A 220 7.36 -9.09 -0.16
C ALA A 220 8.77 -8.62 -0.55
N VAL A 221 8.87 -7.79 -1.59
CA VAL A 221 10.14 -7.29 -2.11
C VAL A 221 10.77 -6.30 -1.15
N SER A 222 10.02 -5.30 -0.67
CA SER A 222 10.58 -4.28 0.22
C SER A 222 10.98 -4.84 1.60
N THR A 223 10.22 -5.78 2.17
CA THR A 223 10.59 -6.40 3.45
C THR A 223 11.71 -7.43 3.33
N SER A 224 11.97 -7.97 2.13
CA SER A 224 13.11 -8.84 1.89
C SER A 224 14.46 -8.12 2.12
N VAL A 225 14.48 -6.82 1.85
CA VAL A 225 15.62 -5.94 2.11
C VAL A 225 15.97 -5.93 3.60
N ILE A 226 14.96 -5.78 4.46
CA ILE A 226 15.12 -5.76 5.92
C ILE A 226 15.54 -7.14 6.44
N ALA A 227 14.99 -8.23 5.86
CA ALA A 227 15.36 -9.59 6.21
C ALA A 227 16.84 -9.89 5.95
N GLN A 228 17.47 -9.16 5.01
CA GLN A 228 18.88 -9.25 4.64
C GLN A 228 19.78 -8.26 5.40
N GLY A 229 19.25 -7.55 6.41
CA GLY A 229 20.01 -6.65 7.27
C GLY A 229 20.19 -5.23 6.74
N HIS A 230 19.53 -4.88 5.64
CA HIS A 230 19.54 -3.52 5.08
C HIS A 230 18.32 -2.72 5.54
N ARG A 231 18.41 -1.40 5.42
CA ARG A 231 17.31 -0.50 5.75
C ARG A 231 16.44 -0.25 4.52
N LEU A 232 15.13 -0.09 4.80
CA LEU A 232 14.13 0.44 3.87
C LEU A 232 13.76 1.84 4.33
N VAL A 233 14.04 2.87 3.54
CA VAL A 233 13.74 4.27 3.88
C VAL A 233 12.59 4.82 3.04
N PHE A 234 12.02 5.95 3.45
CA PHE A 234 10.93 6.61 2.74
C PHE A 234 11.42 7.93 2.11
N ALA A 235 11.31 8.04 0.79
CA ALA A 235 11.59 9.25 0.03
C ALA A 235 10.28 10.02 -0.21
N ALA A 236 10.07 11.11 0.54
CA ALA A 236 8.85 11.90 0.49
C ALA A 236 8.69 12.70 -0.82
N ASP A 237 9.78 13.00 -1.48
CA ASP A 237 9.92 13.71 -2.75
C ASP A 237 9.81 12.78 -3.98
N ALA A 238 10.03 11.49 -3.83
CA ALA A 238 9.80 10.52 -4.90
C ALA A 238 8.29 10.25 -5.10
N VAL A 239 7.61 11.13 -5.84
CA VAL A 239 6.16 11.15 -5.95
C VAL A 239 5.65 10.33 -7.14
N ALA A 240 4.63 9.53 -6.89
CA ALA A 240 3.80 8.92 -7.93
C ALA A 240 2.32 9.22 -7.66
N TRP A 241 1.58 9.55 -8.71
CA TRP A 241 0.12 9.77 -8.66
C TRP A 241 -0.63 8.57 -9.21
N GLU A 242 -1.75 8.24 -8.59
CA GLU A 242 -2.65 7.20 -9.04
C GLU A 242 -4.10 7.73 -9.00
N ALA A 243 -4.88 7.41 -10.02
CA ALA A 243 -6.30 7.77 -10.03
C ALA A 243 -7.08 6.95 -8.99
N VAL A 244 -7.97 7.60 -8.23
CA VAL A 244 -8.87 6.89 -7.32
C VAL A 244 -9.90 6.12 -8.13
N SER A 245 -9.96 4.79 -7.95
CA SER A 245 -11.01 3.96 -8.55
C SER A 245 -12.38 4.30 -7.96
N SER A 246 -13.31 4.78 -8.80
CA SER A 246 -14.60 5.35 -8.37
C SER A 246 -15.74 4.35 -8.12
N ALA A 247 -15.52 3.04 -8.26
CA ALA A 247 -16.59 2.04 -8.15
C ALA A 247 -16.69 1.41 -6.73
N GLY A 248 -17.64 1.89 -5.92
CA GLY A 248 -17.78 1.50 -4.50
C GLY A 248 -17.97 0.00 -4.21
N GLY A 249 -18.55 -0.78 -5.12
CA GLY A 249 -18.68 -2.25 -4.95
C GLY A 249 -17.37 -3.01 -5.14
N THR A 250 -16.47 -2.46 -5.94
CA THR A 250 -15.14 -3.00 -6.19
C THR A 250 -14.16 -2.68 -5.07
N GLU A 251 -14.40 -1.59 -4.32
CA GLU A 251 -13.53 -1.12 -3.22
C GLU A 251 -13.49 -2.11 -2.03
N TRP A 252 -14.63 -2.68 -1.63
CA TRP A 252 -14.67 -3.74 -0.62
C TRP A 252 -13.81 -4.94 -1.02
N GLY A 253 -14.03 -5.48 -2.23
CA GLY A 253 -13.27 -6.61 -2.76
C GLY A 253 -11.77 -6.31 -2.84
N ARG A 254 -11.41 -5.11 -3.30
CA ARG A 254 -10.04 -4.62 -3.36
C ARG A 254 -9.38 -4.60 -1.97
N LYS A 255 -10.06 -4.04 -0.94
CA LYS A 255 -9.53 -3.97 0.43
C LYS A 255 -9.38 -5.37 1.05
N VAL A 256 -10.39 -6.24 0.94
CA VAL A 256 -10.31 -7.63 1.43
C VAL A 256 -9.12 -8.35 0.78
N ARG A 257 -8.94 -8.24 -0.53
CA ARG A 257 -7.83 -8.85 -1.27
C ARG A 257 -6.47 -8.33 -0.77
N ILE A 258 -6.28 -7.01 -0.74
CA ILE A 258 -5.02 -6.39 -0.32
C ILE A 258 -4.68 -6.76 1.13
N ILE A 259 -5.66 -6.72 2.04
CA ILE A 259 -5.43 -7.05 3.45
C ILE A 259 -5.14 -8.55 3.62
N THR A 260 -5.87 -9.44 2.93
CA THR A 260 -5.62 -10.90 2.96
C THR A 260 -4.19 -11.21 2.52
N ARG A 261 -3.80 -10.70 1.34
CA ARG A 261 -2.43 -10.89 0.79
C ARG A 261 -1.36 -10.28 1.69
N GLY A 262 -1.63 -9.10 2.27
CA GLY A 262 -0.72 -8.46 3.20
C GLY A 262 -0.57 -9.19 4.54
N LEU A 263 -1.64 -9.78 5.11
CA LEU A 263 -1.55 -10.60 6.33
C LEU A 263 -0.78 -11.91 6.05
N ARG A 264 -0.96 -12.51 4.88
CA ARG A 264 -0.15 -13.64 4.44
C ARG A 264 1.32 -13.26 4.30
N GLY A 265 1.61 -12.08 3.75
CA GLY A 265 2.97 -11.57 3.67
C GLY A 265 3.64 -11.47 5.05
N VAL A 266 2.92 -11.00 6.08
CA VAL A 266 3.42 -10.99 7.46
C VAL A 266 3.66 -12.41 7.96
N HIS A 267 2.77 -13.37 7.65
CA HIS A 267 2.93 -14.77 8.04
C HIS A 267 4.17 -15.41 7.38
N GLU A 268 4.36 -15.22 6.08
CA GLU A 268 5.54 -15.69 5.32
C GLU A 268 6.85 -15.10 5.88
N ARG A 269 6.79 -13.82 6.29
CA ARG A 269 7.93 -13.08 6.86
C ARG A 269 7.89 -13.03 8.39
N ARG A 270 7.24 -14.00 9.08
CA ARG A 270 7.09 -14.01 10.55
C ARG A 270 8.41 -13.89 11.31
N GLY A 271 9.52 -14.31 10.71
CA GLY A 271 10.85 -14.12 11.28
C GLY A 271 11.18 -12.66 11.58
N LEU A 272 10.61 -11.70 10.82
CA LEU A 272 10.77 -10.25 11.05
C LEU A 272 10.08 -9.77 12.34
N LEU A 273 9.21 -10.57 12.96
CA LEU A 273 8.57 -10.28 14.24
C LEU A 273 9.51 -10.56 15.44
N ASN A 274 10.73 -11.07 15.21
CA ASN A 274 11.71 -11.33 16.28
C ASN A 274 12.45 -10.03 16.65
N PRO A 275 12.16 -9.40 17.82
CA PRO A 275 12.77 -8.13 18.20
C PRO A 275 14.25 -8.27 18.58
N ALA A 276 14.72 -9.46 18.95
CA ALA A 276 16.15 -9.71 19.23
C ALA A 276 16.99 -9.60 17.95
N ARG A 277 16.41 -9.88 16.77
CA ARG A 277 17.10 -9.83 15.48
C ARG A 277 16.85 -8.52 14.72
N TYR A 278 15.62 -8.01 14.75
CA TYR A 278 15.20 -6.85 13.93
C TYR A 278 14.84 -5.61 14.77
N GLY A 279 15.03 -5.68 16.08
CA GLY A 279 14.88 -4.53 16.99
C GLY A 279 13.50 -3.90 16.90
N PHE A 280 13.51 -2.57 16.75
CA PHE A 280 12.27 -1.78 16.72
C PHE A 280 11.39 -2.04 15.49
N TYR A 281 11.97 -2.51 14.38
CA TYR A 281 11.20 -2.87 13.19
C TYR A 281 10.18 -4.00 13.47
N SER A 282 10.52 -4.95 14.35
CA SER A 282 9.57 -5.99 14.76
C SER A 282 8.35 -5.41 15.47
N VAL A 283 8.54 -4.38 16.30
CA VAL A 283 7.44 -3.66 16.97
C VAL A 283 6.59 -2.92 15.96
N GLN A 284 7.22 -2.28 14.96
CA GLN A 284 6.51 -1.61 13.86
C GLN A 284 5.68 -2.62 13.06
N LEU A 285 6.25 -3.77 12.68
CA LEU A 285 5.56 -4.79 11.90
C LEU A 285 4.36 -5.36 12.67
N LEU A 286 4.53 -5.66 13.96
CA LEU A 286 3.46 -6.11 14.84
C LEU A 286 2.34 -5.05 14.94
N SER A 287 2.68 -3.81 15.24
CA SER A 287 1.70 -2.77 15.56
C SER A 287 1.03 -2.18 14.31
N HIS A 288 1.82 -1.78 13.30
CA HIS A 288 1.33 -1.10 12.10
C HIS A 288 0.66 -2.07 11.11
N LYS A 289 1.20 -3.27 10.92
CA LYS A 289 0.67 -4.21 9.90
C LYS A 289 -0.25 -5.27 10.51
N LEU A 290 0.08 -5.86 11.65
CA LEU A 290 -0.71 -6.96 12.20
C LEU A 290 -1.83 -6.44 13.11
N LEU A 291 -1.51 -5.77 14.23
CA LEU A 291 -2.51 -5.33 15.21
C LEU A 291 -3.54 -4.39 14.59
N ARG A 292 -3.10 -3.39 13.81
CA ARG A 292 -4.01 -2.44 13.15
C ARG A 292 -5.05 -3.14 12.27
N ARG A 293 -4.73 -4.27 11.65
CA ARG A 293 -5.66 -5.07 10.83
C ARG A 293 -6.58 -5.98 11.64
N LEU A 294 -6.27 -6.19 12.91
CA LEU A 294 -7.08 -6.99 13.84
C LEU A 294 -7.95 -6.13 14.76
N MET A 295 -7.92 -4.79 14.62
CA MET A 295 -8.64 -3.86 15.52
C MET A 295 -10.16 -4.01 15.47
N GLY A 296 -10.73 -4.59 14.43
CA GLY A 296 -12.17 -4.93 14.40
C GLY A 296 -12.60 -5.81 15.57
N VAL A 297 -11.75 -6.71 16.05
CA VAL A 297 -12.05 -7.60 17.19
C VAL A 297 -12.18 -6.83 18.51
N PRO A 298 -11.15 -6.06 18.98
CA PRO A 298 -11.29 -5.30 20.22
C PRO A 298 -12.37 -4.20 20.13
N LEU A 299 -12.60 -3.59 18.98
CA LEU A 299 -13.69 -2.65 18.77
C LEU A 299 -15.07 -3.32 18.96
N LEU A 300 -15.26 -4.54 18.45
CA LEU A 300 -16.46 -5.33 18.64
C LEU A 300 -16.64 -5.73 20.12
N ILE A 301 -15.57 -6.18 20.78
CA ILE A 301 -15.60 -6.50 22.21
C ILE A 301 -16.03 -5.27 23.02
N MET A 302 -15.48 -4.09 22.74
CA MET A 302 -15.88 -2.85 23.42
C MET A 302 -17.37 -2.53 23.18
N ALA A 303 -17.84 -2.66 21.94
CA ALA A 303 -19.23 -2.41 21.57
C ALA A 303 -20.21 -3.33 22.29
N LEU A 304 -19.83 -4.58 22.55
CA LEU A 304 -20.66 -5.56 23.28
C LEU A 304 -20.57 -5.37 24.79
N MET A 305 -19.39 -5.01 25.31
CA MET A 305 -19.19 -4.93 26.77
C MET A 305 -19.65 -3.60 27.37
N ALA A 306 -19.49 -2.46 26.66
CA ALA A 306 -19.85 -1.15 27.18
C ALA A 306 -21.34 -1.05 27.60
N PRO A 307 -22.32 -1.46 26.77
CA PRO A 307 -23.73 -1.44 27.18
C PRO A 307 -24.02 -2.30 28.41
N SER A 308 -23.35 -3.45 28.52
CA SER A 308 -23.52 -4.36 29.67
C SER A 308 -22.99 -3.78 31.00
N LEU A 309 -22.16 -2.75 30.92
CA LEU A 309 -21.53 -2.02 32.01
C LEU A 309 -22.18 -0.65 32.25
N TRP A 310 -23.27 -0.33 31.59
CA TRP A 310 -23.95 0.98 31.63
C TRP A 310 -24.13 1.56 33.04
N ARG A 311 -24.48 0.70 34.01
CA ARG A 311 -24.74 1.08 35.41
C ARG A 311 -23.46 1.22 36.26
N HIS A 312 -22.30 0.86 35.72
CA HIS A 312 -21.04 0.83 36.46
C HIS A 312 -20.16 2.12 36.30
N GLY A 313 -20.69 3.13 35.60
CA GLY A 313 -20.02 4.44 35.50
C GLY A 313 -20.21 5.16 34.19
N ASN A 314 -19.92 6.47 34.20
CA ASN A 314 -20.13 7.36 33.05
C ASN A 314 -19.23 7.04 31.85
N VAL A 315 -18.04 6.47 32.07
CA VAL A 315 -17.13 6.06 30.98
C VAL A 315 -17.80 5.01 30.08
N TYR A 316 -18.51 4.02 30.66
CA TYR A 316 -19.18 3.00 29.88
C TYR A 316 -20.41 3.53 29.13
N ARG A 317 -21.13 4.51 29.74
CA ARG A 317 -22.25 5.20 29.10
C ARG A 317 -21.76 5.99 27.89
N LEU A 318 -20.71 6.80 28.09
CA LEU A 318 -20.08 7.58 27.02
C LEU A 318 -19.57 6.66 25.90
N ALA A 319 -18.86 5.58 26.23
CA ALA A 319 -18.35 4.63 25.26
C ALA A 319 -19.48 3.97 24.45
N THR A 320 -20.59 3.61 25.12
CA THR A 320 -21.77 3.03 24.45
C THR A 320 -22.40 4.01 23.47
N VAL A 321 -22.65 5.25 23.91
CA VAL A 321 -23.29 6.27 23.07
C VAL A 321 -22.36 6.67 21.91
N ALA A 322 -21.08 6.92 22.18
CA ALA A 322 -20.12 7.33 21.16
C ALA A 322 -19.90 6.26 20.09
N GLN A 323 -19.71 4.99 20.49
CA GLN A 323 -19.58 3.88 19.54
C GLN A 323 -20.88 3.62 18.79
N GLY A 324 -22.04 3.65 19.49
CA GLY A 324 -23.34 3.49 18.85
C GLY A 324 -23.60 4.55 17.78
N ALA A 325 -23.32 5.83 18.11
CA ALA A 325 -23.44 6.93 17.17
C ALA A 325 -22.46 6.76 15.98
N MET A 326 -21.21 6.42 16.25
CA MET A 326 -20.19 6.20 15.21
C MET A 326 -20.60 5.08 14.24
N TYR A 327 -21.07 3.95 14.75
CA TYR A 327 -21.50 2.82 13.92
C TYR A 327 -22.80 3.14 13.16
N ALA A 328 -23.77 3.83 13.78
CA ALA A 328 -24.99 4.25 13.10
C ALA A 328 -24.68 5.21 11.95
N LEU A 329 -23.85 6.23 12.19
CA LEU A 329 -23.37 7.15 11.15
C LEU A 329 -22.58 6.43 10.06
N GLY A 330 -21.75 5.46 10.43
CA GLY A 330 -20.98 4.66 9.50
C GLY A 330 -21.86 3.80 8.59
N ILE A 331 -22.83 3.11 9.15
CA ILE A 331 -23.81 2.30 8.39
C ILE A 331 -24.65 3.21 7.48
N ALA A 332 -25.14 4.34 8.02
CA ALA A 332 -25.87 5.33 7.22
C ALA A 332 -25.01 5.86 6.04
N GLY A 333 -23.72 6.16 6.29
CA GLY A 333 -22.79 6.57 5.26
C GLY A 333 -22.60 5.54 4.16
N LEU A 334 -22.48 4.26 4.51
CA LEU A 334 -22.37 3.17 3.54
C LEU A 334 -23.67 2.96 2.73
N LEU A 335 -24.83 3.05 3.37
CA LEU A 335 -26.12 2.88 2.71
C LEU A 335 -26.48 4.06 1.80
N LEU A 336 -26.11 5.28 2.20
CA LEU A 336 -26.40 6.52 1.49
C LEU A 336 -25.25 6.97 0.57
N GLY A 337 -24.16 6.22 0.50
CA GLY A 337 -22.93 6.61 -0.21
C GLY A 337 -23.13 6.92 -1.70
N LYS A 338 -24.12 6.27 -2.35
CA LYS A 338 -24.53 6.54 -3.73
C LYS A 338 -25.40 7.81 -3.87
N ARG A 339 -25.92 8.37 -2.77
CA ARG A 339 -26.72 9.61 -2.75
C ARG A 339 -25.86 10.75 -2.22
N GLY A 340 -26.06 11.97 -2.70
CA GLY A 340 -25.21 13.14 -2.38
C GLY A 340 -25.00 13.38 -0.87
N ILE A 341 -25.99 13.05 -0.03
CA ILE A 341 -25.94 13.16 1.44
C ILE A 341 -24.86 12.23 2.05
N GLY A 342 -24.67 11.03 1.50
CA GLY A 342 -23.66 10.08 1.99
C GLY A 342 -22.20 10.55 1.80
N ARG A 343 -22.00 11.56 0.95
CA ARG A 343 -20.69 12.20 0.71
C ARG A 343 -20.27 13.20 1.79
N HIS A 344 -21.18 13.57 2.69
CA HIS A 344 -20.86 14.49 3.77
C HIS A 344 -19.87 13.88 4.76
N ARG A 345 -18.88 14.66 5.23
CA ARG A 345 -17.77 14.20 6.10
C ARG A 345 -18.24 13.42 7.34
N LEU A 346 -19.37 13.82 7.94
CA LEU A 346 -19.93 13.17 9.13
C LEU A 346 -20.42 11.75 8.89
N LEU A 347 -20.71 11.37 7.65
CA LEU A 347 -21.13 10.03 7.25
C LEU A 347 -20.00 9.24 6.59
N ALA A 348 -19.23 9.91 5.76
CA ALA A 348 -18.17 9.31 4.95
C ALA A 348 -17.00 8.76 5.78
N ALA A 349 -16.50 9.52 6.76
CA ALA A 349 -15.38 9.08 7.59
C ALA A 349 -15.75 7.90 8.50
N PRO A 350 -16.88 7.89 9.25
CA PRO A 350 -17.35 6.71 9.93
C PRO A 350 -17.65 5.53 9.00
N GLY A 351 -18.22 5.79 7.80
CA GLY A 351 -18.48 4.76 6.79
C GLY A 351 -17.20 4.05 6.34
N PHE A 352 -16.18 4.82 6.01
CA PHE A 352 -14.86 4.29 5.68
C PHE A 352 -14.25 3.48 6.82
N PHE A 353 -14.34 3.98 8.06
CA PHE A 353 -13.82 3.28 9.23
C PHE A 353 -14.51 1.93 9.46
N VAL A 354 -15.84 1.88 9.37
CA VAL A 354 -16.62 0.63 9.52
C VAL A 354 -16.26 -0.34 8.40
N MET A 355 -16.25 0.12 7.15
CA MET A 355 -15.90 -0.70 6.00
C MET A 355 -14.47 -1.25 6.09
N ALA A 356 -13.50 -0.43 6.46
CA ALA A 356 -12.11 -0.84 6.55
C ALA A 356 -11.88 -1.91 7.62
N ASN A 357 -12.51 -1.76 8.81
CA ASN A 357 -12.42 -2.75 9.88
C ASN A 357 -13.17 -4.04 9.53
N ALA A 358 -14.35 -3.96 8.91
CA ALA A 358 -15.08 -5.13 8.45
C ALA A 358 -14.32 -5.90 7.37
N ALA A 359 -13.71 -5.19 6.39
CA ALA A 359 -12.86 -5.79 5.37
C ALA A 359 -11.62 -6.47 5.98
N ALA A 360 -11.03 -5.86 7.01
CA ALA A 360 -9.89 -6.43 7.73
C ALA A 360 -10.27 -7.71 8.49
N MET A 361 -11.45 -7.76 9.12
CA MET A 361 -11.97 -8.98 9.76
C MET A 361 -12.25 -10.09 8.74
N ALA A 362 -12.87 -9.76 7.60
CA ALA A 362 -13.10 -10.70 6.51
C ALA A 362 -11.78 -11.25 5.96
N ALA A 363 -10.77 -10.39 5.82
CA ALA A 363 -9.43 -10.78 5.39
C ALA A 363 -8.73 -11.69 6.39
N ALA A 364 -8.81 -11.38 7.70
CA ALA A 364 -8.26 -12.24 8.76
C ALA A 364 -8.93 -13.62 8.73
N TRP A 365 -10.24 -13.67 8.54
CA TRP A 365 -11.00 -14.92 8.40
C TRP A 365 -10.56 -15.73 7.17
N ASN A 366 -10.31 -15.07 6.01
CA ASN A 366 -9.76 -15.73 4.83
C ASN A 366 -8.39 -16.38 5.12
N VAL A 367 -7.52 -15.68 5.85
CA VAL A 367 -6.19 -16.19 6.22
C VAL A 367 -6.31 -17.40 7.14
N ILE A 368 -7.18 -17.34 8.18
CA ILE A 368 -7.44 -18.47 9.10
C ILE A 368 -7.96 -19.70 8.34
N ARG A 369 -8.83 -19.49 7.34
CA ARG A 369 -9.36 -20.57 6.49
C ARG A 369 -8.41 -21.05 5.41
N GLY A 370 -7.21 -20.50 5.31
CA GLY A 370 -6.22 -20.87 4.29
C GLY A 370 -6.61 -20.45 2.87
N ARG A 371 -7.64 -19.60 2.69
CA ARG A 371 -8.05 -19.14 1.35
C ARG A 371 -6.93 -18.38 0.67
N ARG A 372 -6.59 -18.79 -0.56
CA ARG A 372 -5.62 -18.09 -1.42
C ARG A 372 -6.37 -17.20 -2.41
N ILE A 373 -5.88 -15.96 -2.57
CA ILE A 373 -6.37 -15.02 -3.59
C ILE A 373 -5.17 -14.76 -4.50
N ASP A 374 -4.95 -15.68 -5.44
CA ASP A 374 -3.73 -15.72 -6.24
C ASP A 374 -3.89 -14.95 -7.56
N ARG A 375 -5.12 -14.83 -8.11
CA ARG A 375 -5.37 -14.11 -9.35
C ARG A 375 -5.29 -12.59 -9.15
N TRP A 376 -4.50 -11.97 -10.00
CA TRP A 376 -4.44 -10.52 -10.14
C TRP A 376 -5.39 -10.14 -11.29
N GLU A 377 -6.53 -9.55 -10.94
CA GLU A 377 -7.47 -8.97 -11.88
C GLU A 377 -7.51 -7.47 -11.62
N PRO A 378 -7.07 -6.63 -12.58
CA PRO A 378 -7.25 -5.18 -12.46
C PRO A 378 -8.74 -4.85 -12.43
N VAL A 379 -9.14 -3.93 -11.57
CA VAL A 379 -10.50 -3.42 -11.53
C VAL A 379 -10.63 -2.40 -12.65
N ARG A 380 -11.35 -2.75 -13.70
CA ARG A 380 -11.62 -1.85 -14.82
C ARG A 380 -12.90 -1.05 -14.57
N PRO A 381 -12.94 0.25 -14.95
CA PRO A 381 -14.22 0.90 -15.21
C PRO A 381 -14.90 0.15 -16.38
N PRO A 382 -16.24 0.07 -16.42
CA PRO A 382 -16.93 -0.43 -17.59
C PRO A 382 -16.49 0.38 -18.81
N SER A 383 -16.19 -0.27 -19.93
CA SER A 383 -15.94 0.36 -21.22
C SER A 383 -17.13 1.30 -21.53
N SER A 384 -16.83 2.53 -21.92
CA SER A 384 -17.88 3.45 -22.39
C SER A 384 -18.55 2.82 -23.62
N PRO A 385 -19.88 2.94 -23.77
CA PRO A 385 -20.61 2.36 -24.89
C PRO A 385 -20.18 2.85 -26.28
N ASP A 386 -19.35 3.87 -26.35
CA ASP A 386 -18.92 4.52 -27.60
C ASP A 386 -17.70 3.83 -28.27
N GLU A 387 -17.10 2.78 -27.68
CA GLU A 387 -15.95 2.07 -28.26
C GLU A 387 -16.31 0.78 -29.04
N GLU A 388 -17.59 0.38 -29.08
CA GLU A 388 -18.01 -0.80 -29.84
C GLU A 388 -18.37 -0.55 -31.32
N HIS A 389 -18.29 0.69 -31.80
CA HIS A 389 -18.65 1.07 -33.16
C HIS A 389 -17.61 1.98 -33.82
N GLY A 390 -16.39 1.53 -33.91
CA GLY A 390 -15.33 2.21 -34.65
C GLY A 390 -14.43 1.21 -35.39
#